data_9a968df886bf5541ae4859b583d3b166
#
_entry.id   9a968df886bf5541ae4859b583d3b166
#
_cell.length_a   1.000
_cell.length_b   1.000
_cell.length_c   1.000
_cell.angle_alpha   90.00
_cell.angle_beta   90.00
_cell.angle_gamma   90.00
#
_symmetry.space_group_name_H-M   'P 1'
#
loop_
_entity.id
_entity.type
_entity.pdbx_description
1 polymer ?
#
loop_
_entity_poly.entity_id
_entity_poly.type
_entity_poly.pdbx_seq_one_letter_code
_entity_poly.pdbx_strand_id
1 'polypeptide(L)'
;MNIVVQHRIADPEKFFSMDAQEVGAGGPPGVQGRQFFPSTDRSVAVCLWEADSIGTLRDYLDHVTAGASENAYFEVDADRAMGLPQAAAA
;
A
#
# COMPACT_ATOMS: atom_id res chain seq x y z
N MET A 1 -5.41 10.17 -6.18
CA MET A 1 -4.32 10.67 -5.32
C MET A 1 -3.30 9.58 -5.07
N ASN A 2 -2.08 9.98 -4.78
CA ASN A 2 -1.04 9.04 -4.35
C ASN A 2 -1.05 8.95 -2.83
N ILE A 3 -1.00 7.74 -2.30
CA ILE A 3 -1.11 7.48 -0.86
C ILE A 3 0.03 6.56 -0.47
N VAL A 4 0.77 6.94 0.58
CA VAL A 4 1.76 6.06 1.20
C VAL A 4 1.09 5.32 2.34
N VAL A 5 1.35 4.02 2.41
CA VAL A 5 0.92 3.16 3.51
C VAL A 5 2.15 2.63 4.23
N GLN A 6 2.19 2.84 5.53
CA GLN A 6 3.24 2.29 6.39
C GLN A 6 2.65 1.12 7.16
N HIS A 7 3.24 -0.06 6.99
CA HIS A 7 2.81 -1.28 7.67
C HIS A 7 3.76 -1.57 8.83
N ARG A 8 3.21 -1.72 10.04
CA ARG A 8 3.93 -2.34 11.15
C ARG A 8 3.55 -3.81 11.18
N ILE A 9 4.50 -4.67 10.87
CA ILE A 9 4.23 -6.10 10.66
C ILE A 9 4.25 -6.82 12.00
N ALA A 10 3.08 -7.31 12.42
CA ALA A 10 2.92 -8.07 13.67
C ALA A 10 3.13 -9.57 13.45
N ASP A 11 2.73 -10.09 12.30
CA ASP A 11 2.88 -11.50 11.92
C ASP A 11 3.56 -11.58 10.56
N PRO A 12 4.90 -11.69 10.52
CA PRO A 12 5.63 -11.71 9.25
C PRO A 12 5.24 -12.87 8.34
N GLU A 13 5.00 -14.05 8.88
CA GLU A 13 4.62 -15.21 8.06
C GLU A 13 3.29 -14.96 7.34
N LYS A 14 2.31 -14.44 8.07
CA LYS A 14 1.01 -14.12 7.49
C LYS A 14 1.12 -12.98 6.48
N PHE A 15 1.85 -11.91 6.83
CA PHE A 15 2.02 -10.75 5.96
C PHE A 15 2.69 -11.13 4.64
N PHE A 16 3.79 -11.89 4.69
CA PHE A 16 4.54 -12.26 3.51
C PHE A 16 4.01 -13.50 2.79
N SER A 17 2.95 -14.13 3.30
CA SER A 17 2.23 -15.15 2.54
C SER A 17 1.35 -14.55 1.45
N MET A 18 1.04 -13.25 1.54
CA MET A 18 0.28 -12.54 0.53
C MET A 18 1.18 -12.17 -0.64
N ASP A 19 0.67 -12.31 -1.86
CA ASP A 19 1.37 -11.87 -3.06
C ASP A 19 1.13 -10.36 -3.24
N ALA A 20 2.21 -9.56 -3.18
CA ALA A 20 2.11 -8.11 -3.27
C ALA A 20 1.50 -7.64 -4.60
N GLN A 21 1.80 -8.34 -5.70
CA GLN A 21 1.24 -7.99 -7.01
C GLN A 21 -0.26 -8.28 -7.07
N GLU A 22 -0.70 -9.40 -6.53
CA GLU A 22 -2.12 -9.75 -6.47
C GLU A 22 -2.89 -8.77 -5.59
N VAL A 23 -2.35 -8.43 -4.43
CA VAL A 23 -2.96 -7.44 -3.54
C VAL A 23 -3.01 -6.08 -4.23
N GLY A 24 -1.94 -5.68 -4.90
CA GLY A 24 -1.87 -4.41 -5.63
C GLY A 24 -2.86 -4.27 -6.76
N ALA A 25 -3.25 -5.38 -7.38
CA ALA A 25 -4.20 -5.40 -8.49
C ALA A 25 -5.61 -5.80 -8.08
N GLY A 26 -5.80 -6.35 -6.89
CA GLY A 26 -7.07 -6.94 -6.45
C GLY A 26 -8.02 -6.00 -5.74
N GLY A 27 -7.70 -4.72 -5.65
CA GLY A 27 -8.55 -3.74 -4.99
C GLY A 27 -9.79 -3.37 -5.78
N PRO A 28 -10.67 -2.55 -5.18
CA PRO A 28 -11.84 -2.05 -5.89
C PRO A 28 -11.43 -1.15 -7.08
N PRO A 29 -12.34 -0.84 -8.01
CA PRO A 29 -12.03 0.04 -9.14
C PRO A 29 -11.39 1.36 -8.68
N GLY A 30 -10.31 1.79 -9.35
CA GLY A 30 -9.59 3.01 -9.01
C GLY A 30 -8.56 2.87 -7.91
N VAL A 31 -8.44 1.70 -7.29
CA VAL A 31 -7.42 1.44 -6.25
C VAL A 31 -6.35 0.54 -6.86
N GLN A 32 -5.12 1.04 -6.88
CA GLN A 32 -4.01 0.32 -7.53
C GLN A 32 -2.73 0.48 -6.72
N GLY A 33 -2.08 -0.64 -6.39
CA GLY A 33 -0.74 -0.67 -5.81
C GLY A 33 0.31 -0.32 -6.86
N ARG A 34 1.27 0.52 -6.48
CA ARG A 34 2.31 1.01 -7.41
C ARG A 34 3.71 0.54 -7.01
N GLN A 35 4.02 0.59 -5.74
CA GLN A 35 5.36 0.25 -5.22
C GLN A 35 5.21 -0.42 -3.86
N PHE A 36 6.14 -1.34 -3.55
CA PHE A 36 6.16 -2.05 -2.29
C PHE A 36 7.61 -2.24 -1.85
N PHE A 37 7.92 -1.78 -0.64
CA PHE A 37 9.27 -1.83 -0.08
C PHE A 37 9.25 -2.42 1.33
N PRO A 38 9.45 -3.73 1.48
CA PRO A 38 9.57 -4.33 2.82
C PRO A 38 10.96 -4.11 3.39
N SER A 39 11.05 -4.01 4.72
CA SER A 39 12.34 -3.96 5.40
C SER A 39 13.02 -5.34 5.38
N THR A 40 14.35 -5.33 5.45
CA THR A 40 15.13 -6.57 5.43
C THR A 40 14.89 -7.42 6.67
N ASP A 41 14.57 -6.81 7.82
CA ASP A 41 14.27 -7.51 9.06
C ASP A 41 12.80 -7.94 9.19
N ARG A 42 11.96 -7.65 8.18
CA ARG A 42 10.55 -8.03 8.11
C ARG A 42 9.66 -7.39 9.18
N SER A 43 10.12 -6.30 9.79
CA SER A 43 9.35 -5.62 10.85
C SER A 43 8.41 -4.54 10.31
N VAL A 44 8.75 -3.93 9.18
CA VAL A 44 7.96 -2.86 8.58
C VAL A 44 7.97 -2.97 7.06
N ALA A 45 6.99 -2.34 6.44
CA ALA A 45 6.97 -2.17 4.99
C ALA A 45 6.33 -0.82 4.66
N VAL A 46 6.66 -0.29 3.49
CA VAL A 46 6.05 0.92 2.96
C VAL A 46 5.57 0.61 1.55
N CYS A 47 4.36 1.03 1.21
CA CYS A 47 3.88 0.92 -0.16
C CYS A 47 3.25 2.22 -0.64
N LEU A 48 3.27 2.38 -1.96
CA LEU A 48 2.66 3.51 -2.65
C LEU A 48 1.45 3.00 -3.42
N TRP A 49 0.32 3.71 -3.28
CA TRP A 49 -0.94 3.37 -3.93
C TRP A 49 -1.52 4.59 -4.64
N GLU A 50 -2.30 4.34 -5.66
CA GLU A 50 -3.25 5.30 -6.22
C GLU A 50 -4.66 4.92 -5.81
N ALA A 51 -5.44 5.88 -5.36
CA ALA A 51 -6.84 5.70 -5.01
C ALA A 51 -7.55 7.05 -5.02
N ASP A 52 -8.88 7.03 -5.11
CA ASP A 52 -9.69 8.25 -5.07
C ASP A 52 -9.77 8.84 -3.66
N SER A 53 -9.63 8.00 -2.63
CA SER A 53 -9.67 8.43 -1.25
C SER A 53 -8.87 7.49 -0.36
N ILE A 54 -8.36 8.03 0.75
CA ILE A 54 -7.68 7.21 1.77
C ILE A 54 -8.65 6.20 2.37
N GLY A 55 -9.91 6.59 2.59
CA GLY A 55 -10.91 5.70 3.18
C GLY A 55 -11.14 4.44 2.37
N THR A 56 -11.27 4.56 1.05
CA THR A 56 -11.46 3.41 0.17
C THR A 56 -10.25 2.47 0.22
N LEU A 57 -9.05 3.02 0.19
CA LEU A 57 -7.82 2.24 0.29
C LEU A 57 -7.71 1.56 1.66
N ARG A 58 -7.99 2.29 2.73
CA ARG A 58 -7.94 1.77 4.10
C ARG A 58 -8.88 0.59 4.27
N ASP A 59 -10.12 0.71 3.81
CA ASP A 59 -11.12 -0.36 3.93
C ASP A 59 -10.62 -1.64 3.26
N TYR A 60 -10.01 -1.50 2.10
CA TYR A 60 -9.46 -2.65 1.38
C TYR A 60 -8.25 -3.25 2.09
N LEU A 61 -7.23 -2.42 2.38
CA LEU A 61 -5.97 -2.92 2.93
C LEU A 61 -6.10 -3.41 4.36
N ASP A 62 -6.84 -2.72 5.20
CA ASP A 62 -7.02 -3.16 6.59
C ASP A 62 -7.76 -4.50 6.64
N HIS A 63 -8.65 -4.76 5.69
CA HIS A 63 -9.29 -6.06 5.56
C HIS A 63 -8.29 -7.15 5.13
N VAL A 64 -7.52 -6.87 4.06
CA VAL A 64 -6.56 -7.84 3.51
C VAL A 64 -5.47 -8.18 4.51
N THR A 65 -4.99 -7.18 5.27
CA THR A 65 -3.87 -7.34 6.22
C THR A 65 -4.32 -7.59 7.65
N ALA A 66 -5.60 -7.85 7.88
CA ALA A 66 -6.13 -8.06 9.23
C ALA A 66 -5.37 -9.18 9.95
N GLY A 67 -4.88 -8.89 11.15
CA GLY A 67 -4.08 -9.82 11.94
C GLY A 67 -2.63 -9.97 11.49
N ALA A 68 -2.22 -9.34 10.39
CA ALA A 68 -0.85 -9.41 9.87
C ALA A 68 -0.06 -8.13 10.13
N SER A 69 -0.69 -6.97 10.00
CA SER A 69 -0.03 -5.68 10.21
C SER A 69 -1.01 -4.63 10.70
N GLU A 70 -0.44 -3.57 11.31
CA GLU A 70 -1.13 -2.31 11.56
C GLU A 70 -0.66 -1.31 10.53
N ASN A 71 -1.60 -0.55 9.95
CA ASN A 71 -1.33 0.32 8.80
C ASN A 71 -1.60 1.78 9.15
N ALA A 72 -0.71 2.66 8.70
CA ALA A 72 -0.89 4.11 8.75
C ALA A 72 -0.86 4.67 7.33
N TYR A 73 -1.69 5.66 7.05
CA TYR A 73 -1.93 6.17 5.71
C TYR A 73 -1.71 7.67 5.67
N PHE A 74 -1.08 8.17 4.59
CA PHE A 74 -1.09 9.61 4.32
C PHE A 74 -1.11 9.88 2.82
N GLU A 75 -1.71 11.00 2.45
CA GLU A 75 -1.68 11.48 1.07
C GLU A 75 -0.31 12.09 0.77
N VAL A 76 0.24 11.74 -0.39
CA VAL A 76 1.52 12.29 -0.86
C VAL A 76 1.28 13.68 -1.46
N ASP A 77 2.12 14.65 -1.08
CA ASP A 77 2.18 15.94 -1.77
C ASP A 77 2.93 15.74 -3.09
N ALA A 78 2.17 15.56 -4.16
CA ALA A 78 2.74 15.23 -5.47
C ALA A 78 3.62 16.35 -6.02
N ASP A 79 3.38 17.60 -5.61
CA ASP A 79 4.16 18.75 -6.11
C ASP A 79 5.59 18.76 -5.56
N ARG A 80 5.79 18.16 -4.38
CA ARG A 80 7.09 18.12 -3.70
C ARG A 80 7.72 16.73 -3.69
N ALA A 81 6.98 15.70 -4.08
CA ALA A 81 7.47 14.33 -4.06
C ALA A 81 8.52 14.10 -5.15
N MET A 82 9.42 13.17 -4.87
CA MET A 82 10.41 12.69 -5.83
C MET A 82 10.21 11.19 -6.03
N GLY A 83 10.35 10.72 -7.26
CA GLY A 83 10.32 9.29 -7.55
C GLY A 83 8.92 8.69 -7.70
N LEU A 84 7.87 9.50 -7.78
CA LEU A 84 6.55 8.97 -8.07
C LEU A 84 6.53 8.33 -9.46
N PRO A 85 5.91 7.13 -9.60
CA PRO A 85 5.73 6.54 -10.92
C PRO A 85 4.87 7.46 -11.79
N GLN A 86 5.17 7.47 -13.08
CA GLN A 86 4.31 8.19 -14.01
C GLN A 86 2.93 7.56 -14.03
N ALA A 87 1.90 8.40 -14.11
CA ALA A 87 0.56 7.90 -14.34
C ALA A 87 0.57 7.01 -15.59
N ALA A 88 -0.14 5.89 -15.53
CA ALA A 88 -0.29 5.04 -16.71
C ALA A 88 -0.80 5.91 -17.85
N ALA A 89 -0.13 5.85 -19.00
CA ALA A 89 -0.58 6.57 -20.18
C ALA A 89 -2.01 6.15 -20.49
N ALA A 90 -2.89 7.12 -20.52
CA ALA A 90 -4.28 6.87 -20.84
C ALA A 90 -4.40 6.40 -22.30
#